data_fbfa6ba1841b3895791b102f25d95c55
#
_entry.id   fbfa6ba1841b3895791b102f25d95c55
#
_cell.length_a   1.000
_cell.length_b   1.000
_cell.length_c   1.000
_cell.angle_alpha   90.00
_cell.angle_beta   90.00
_cell.angle_gamma   90.00
#
_symmetry.space_group_name_H-M   'P 1'
#
loop_
_entity.id
_entity.type
_entity.pdbx_description
1 polymer ?
#
loop_
_entity_poly.entity_id
_entity_poly.type
_entity_poly.pdbx_seq_one_letter_code
_entity_poly.pdbx_strand_id
1 'polypeptide(L)'
;VIGSGPSGLAAADQLNQRGHSVTVFEREDRVGGLLMYGIPNMKLEKQIIERKINIMKEEGIEFRTGVNVGKDITAAELLKDFDRVILCCGASNPRDIKAEGRDAKGIYFAVDFLKSTTKALLNGGLTDKNHISAKGKNVMVIGGGDTGNDCVGTSVRPVSYTHLTLPT
;
A
#
# COMPACT_ATOMS: atom_id res chain seq x y z
N VAL A 1 3.16 -15.92 7.42
CA VAL A 1 2.18 -14.84 7.40
C VAL A 1 1.97 -14.39 5.96
N ILE A 2 0.73 -14.25 5.50
CA ILE A 2 0.39 -13.81 4.14
C ILE A 2 -0.09 -12.36 4.20
N GLY A 3 0.69 -11.47 3.60
CA GLY A 3 0.50 -10.02 3.62
C GLY A 3 1.37 -9.32 4.66
N SER A 4 2.03 -8.25 4.25
CA SER A 4 2.94 -7.45 5.07
C SER A 4 2.37 -6.09 5.50
N GLY A 5 1.05 -5.94 5.46
CA GLY A 5 0.37 -4.77 6.00
C GLY A 5 0.51 -4.67 7.52
N PRO A 6 -0.10 -3.66 8.17
CA PRO A 6 0.02 -3.46 9.63
C PRO A 6 -0.27 -4.71 10.45
N SER A 7 -1.34 -5.44 10.10
CA SER A 7 -1.71 -6.68 10.81
C SER A 7 -0.68 -7.80 10.61
N GLY A 8 -0.15 -7.95 9.39
CA GLY A 8 0.87 -8.96 9.09
C GLY A 8 2.19 -8.68 9.79
N LEU A 9 2.63 -7.43 9.80
CA LEU A 9 3.84 -7.03 10.53
C LEU A 9 3.69 -7.23 12.05
N ALA A 10 2.53 -6.85 12.63
CA ALA A 10 2.27 -7.05 14.05
C ALA A 10 2.23 -8.54 14.40
N ALA A 11 1.57 -9.38 13.58
CA ALA A 11 1.53 -10.82 13.79
C ALA A 11 2.93 -11.43 13.70
N ALA A 12 3.72 -11.05 12.69
CA ALA A 12 5.07 -11.57 12.51
C ALA A 12 5.99 -11.20 13.68
N ASP A 13 5.97 -9.94 14.13
CA ASP A 13 6.73 -9.46 15.29
C ASP A 13 6.38 -10.25 16.55
N GLN A 14 5.08 -10.39 16.84
CA GLN A 14 4.61 -11.10 18.03
C GLN A 14 4.91 -12.61 18.01
N LEU A 15 4.88 -13.25 16.86
CA LEU A 15 5.24 -14.67 16.73
C LEU A 15 6.75 -14.85 16.89
N ASN A 16 7.55 -14.01 16.26
CA ASN A 16 9.00 -14.06 16.35
C ASN A 16 9.49 -13.89 17.81
N GLN A 17 8.93 -12.91 18.54
CA GLN A 17 9.24 -12.70 19.97
C GLN A 17 8.88 -13.90 20.85
N ARG A 18 7.98 -14.78 20.40
CA ARG A 18 7.61 -16.03 21.08
C ARG A 18 8.44 -17.23 20.64
N GLY A 19 9.48 -17.02 19.83
CA GLY A 19 10.40 -18.05 19.39
C GLY A 19 9.96 -18.84 18.16
N HIS A 20 8.96 -18.38 17.43
CA HIS A 20 8.59 -19.01 16.16
C HIS A 20 9.45 -18.50 15.02
N SER A 21 9.85 -19.39 14.10
CA SER A 21 10.43 -19.00 12.82
C SER A 21 9.32 -18.44 11.90
N VAL A 22 9.47 -17.20 11.44
CA VAL A 22 8.42 -16.50 10.72
C VAL A 22 8.86 -16.10 9.32
N THR A 23 8.09 -16.51 8.31
CA THR A 23 8.20 -16.01 6.93
C THR A 23 6.97 -15.20 6.58
N VAL A 24 7.17 -14.00 6.03
CA VAL A 24 6.11 -13.09 5.56
C VAL A 24 6.13 -13.03 4.04
N PHE A 25 5.03 -13.41 3.40
CA PHE A 25 4.84 -13.31 1.95
C PHE A 25 4.12 -12.01 1.61
N GLU A 26 4.69 -11.24 0.68
CA GLU A 26 4.11 -9.98 0.21
C GLU A 26 4.07 -9.96 -1.31
N ARG A 27 2.90 -9.65 -1.89
CA ARG A 27 2.73 -9.60 -3.35
C ARG A 27 3.35 -8.37 -4.01
N GLU A 28 3.53 -7.30 -3.25
CA GLU A 28 4.17 -6.08 -3.74
C GLU A 28 5.71 -6.19 -3.69
N ASP A 29 6.36 -5.25 -4.35
CA ASP A 29 7.82 -5.14 -4.38
C ASP A 29 8.43 -4.68 -3.06
N ARG A 30 7.62 -4.08 -2.17
CA ARG A 30 8.05 -3.61 -0.85
C ARG A 30 7.08 -4.04 0.24
N VAL A 31 7.64 -4.31 1.41
CA VAL A 31 6.93 -4.65 2.64
C VAL A 31 6.22 -3.41 3.20
N GLY A 32 5.06 -3.60 3.84
CA GLY A 32 4.35 -2.53 4.55
C GLY A 32 2.90 -2.34 4.14
N GLY A 33 2.46 -2.91 3.02
CA GLY A 33 1.07 -2.79 2.55
C GLY A 33 0.63 -1.32 2.41
N LEU A 34 -0.47 -0.95 3.07
CA LEU A 34 -0.97 0.44 3.05
C LEU A 34 -0.03 1.43 3.76
N LEU A 35 0.78 1.01 4.72
CA LEU A 35 1.81 1.87 5.32
C LEU A 35 2.81 2.34 4.26
N MET A 36 3.20 1.44 3.36
CA MET A 36 4.13 1.74 2.28
C MET A 36 3.46 2.54 1.16
N TYR A 37 2.31 2.08 0.67
CA TYR A 37 1.73 2.57 -0.58
C TYR A 37 0.39 3.29 -0.45
N GLY A 38 -0.31 3.19 0.67
CA GLY A 38 -1.60 3.85 0.89
C GLY A 38 -1.51 5.16 1.65
N ILE A 39 -0.52 5.31 2.54
CA ILE A 39 -0.30 6.53 3.32
C ILE A 39 0.79 7.35 2.62
N PRO A 40 0.56 8.62 2.27
CA PRO A 40 1.57 9.45 1.61
C PRO A 40 2.73 9.81 2.55
N ASN A 41 3.89 10.08 1.96
CA ASN A 41 5.15 10.37 2.67
C ASN A 41 5.04 11.55 3.66
N MET A 42 4.16 12.50 3.36
CA MET A 42 3.92 13.65 4.24
C MET A 42 3.29 13.30 5.60
N LYS A 43 2.61 12.16 5.70
CA LYS A 43 2.04 11.63 6.95
C LYS A 43 2.92 10.58 7.59
N LEU A 44 3.57 9.74 6.78
CA LEU A 44 4.42 8.66 7.23
C LEU A 44 5.60 8.47 6.28
N GLU A 45 6.76 8.94 6.70
CA GLU A 45 8.00 8.77 5.96
C GLU A 45 8.37 7.28 5.84
N LYS A 46 8.74 6.86 4.64
CA LYS A 46 8.99 5.44 4.36
C LYS A 46 10.24 4.90 5.06
N GLN A 47 11.18 5.77 5.40
CA GLN A 47 12.36 5.43 6.20
C GLN A 47 11.99 4.85 7.58
N ILE A 48 10.89 5.33 8.19
CA ILE A 48 10.41 4.81 9.48
C ILE A 48 9.96 3.35 9.33
N ILE A 49 9.26 3.06 8.24
CA ILE A 49 8.80 1.70 7.92
C ILE A 49 10.00 0.80 7.63
N GLU A 50 10.91 1.25 6.77
CA GLU A 50 12.13 0.52 6.40
C GLU A 50 13.00 0.20 7.62
N ARG A 51 13.15 1.15 8.55
CA ARG A 51 13.86 0.94 9.82
C ARG A 51 13.22 -0.21 10.62
N LYS A 52 11.90 -0.22 10.79
CA LYS A 52 11.21 -1.29 11.54
C LYS A 52 11.35 -2.64 10.83
N ILE A 53 11.22 -2.67 9.51
CA ILE A 53 11.40 -3.89 8.72
C ILE A 53 12.82 -4.43 8.85
N ASN A 54 13.82 -3.57 8.84
CA ASN A 54 15.21 -4.00 8.99
C ASN A 54 15.47 -4.59 10.38
N ILE A 55 14.94 -3.98 11.44
CA ILE A 55 15.00 -4.55 12.80
C ILE A 55 14.36 -5.95 12.81
N MET A 56 13.17 -6.10 12.25
CA MET A 56 12.48 -7.39 12.16
C MET A 56 13.29 -8.45 11.40
N LYS A 57 14.00 -8.05 10.34
CA LYS A 57 14.93 -8.94 9.61
C LYS A 57 16.12 -9.36 10.45
N GLU A 58 16.71 -8.42 11.19
CA GLU A 58 17.83 -8.70 12.12
C GLU A 58 17.39 -9.62 13.25
N GLU A 59 16.14 -9.53 13.68
CA GLU A 59 15.49 -10.42 14.66
C GLU A 59 15.15 -11.80 14.08
N GLY A 60 15.38 -12.05 12.78
CA GLY A 60 15.23 -13.35 12.14
C GLY A 60 13.94 -13.55 11.33
N ILE A 61 13.10 -12.53 11.14
CA ILE A 61 11.91 -12.63 10.29
C ILE A 61 12.32 -12.59 8.82
N GLU A 62 11.89 -13.59 8.07
CA GLU A 62 12.10 -13.66 6.61
C GLU A 62 10.97 -12.93 5.87
N PHE A 63 11.33 -12.06 4.92
CA PHE A 63 10.36 -11.40 4.03
C PHE A 63 10.59 -11.83 2.58
N ARG A 64 9.54 -12.35 1.95
CA ARG A 64 9.50 -12.73 0.52
C ARG A 64 8.54 -11.79 -0.21
N THR A 65 9.10 -10.79 -0.87
CA THR A 65 8.35 -9.81 -1.68
C THR A 65 8.19 -10.29 -3.12
N GLY A 66 7.20 -9.72 -3.84
CA GLY A 66 6.88 -10.13 -5.21
C GLY A 66 6.22 -11.51 -5.31
N VAL A 67 5.71 -12.06 -4.20
CA VAL A 67 5.08 -13.39 -4.15
C VAL A 67 3.60 -13.24 -3.85
N ASN A 68 2.77 -13.53 -4.84
CA ASN A 68 1.31 -13.52 -4.72
C ASN A 68 0.79 -14.93 -4.37
N VAL A 69 0.51 -15.15 -3.11
CA VAL A 69 -0.03 -16.42 -2.63
C VAL A 69 -1.40 -16.70 -3.27
N GLY A 70 -1.57 -17.90 -3.77
CA GLY A 70 -2.72 -18.34 -4.55
C GLY A 70 -2.51 -18.20 -6.08
N LYS A 71 -1.41 -17.54 -6.51
CA LYS A 71 -1.01 -17.42 -7.90
C LYS A 71 0.40 -17.98 -8.14
N ASP A 72 1.38 -17.49 -7.38
CA ASP A 72 2.80 -17.85 -7.55
C ASP A 72 3.20 -19.02 -6.63
N ILE A 73 2.51 -19.18 -5.50
CA ILE A 73 2.63 -20.30 -4.56
C ILE A 73 1.22 -20.67 -4.10
N THR A 74 0.93 -21.95 -4.06
CA THR A 74 -0.38 -22.49 -3.65
C THR A 74 -0.53 -22.59 -2.14
N ALA A 75 -1.78 -22.63 -1.67
CA ALA A 75 -2.06 -22.90 -0.25
C ALA A 75 -1.57 -24.29 0.19
N ALA A 76 -1.60 -25.29 -0.70
CA ALA A 76 -1.14 -26.65 -0.41
C ALA A 76 0.38 -26.68 -0.18
N GLU A 77 1.16 -25.95 -0.95
CA GLU A 77 2.60 -25.82 -0.74
C GLU A 77 2.90 -25.14 0.59
N LEU A 78 2.20 -24.05 0.92
CA LEU A 78 2.37 -23.39 2.21
C LEU A 78 2.03 -24.29 3.41
N LEU A 79 0.96 -25.08 3.31
CA LEU A 79 0.55 -26.00 4.37
C LEU A 79 1.50 -27.20 4.52
N LYS A 80 2.29 -27.51 3.49
CA LYS A 80 3.33 -28.53 3.55
C LYS A 80 4.61 -27.99 4.21
N ASP A 81 4.96 -26.73 3.90
CA ASP A 81 6.24 -26.15 4.30
C ASP A 81 6.19 -25.42 5.66
N PHE A 82 4.99 -25.10 6.15
CA PHE A 82 4.78 -24.34 7.37
C PHE A 82 3.75 -25.02 8.30
N ASP A 83 4.02 -25.00 9.60
CA ASP A 83 3.11 -25.57 10.62
C ASP A 83 1.79 -24.80 10.70
N ARG A 84 1.81 -23.50 10.51
CA ARG A 84 0.64 -22.62 10.57
C ARG A 84 0.73 -21.48 9.57
N VAL A 85 -0.42 -21.08 9.05
CA VAL A 85 -0.56 -19.96 8.11
C VAL A 85 -1.54 -18.95 8.68
N ILE A 86 -1.13 -17.66 8.67
CA ILE A 86 -1.97 -16.54 9.11
C ILE A 86 -2.26 -15.64 7.91
N LEU A 87 -3.54 -15.38 7.65
CA LEU A 87 -4.00 -14.54 6.56
C LEU A 87 -4.13 -13.08 7.02
N CYS A 88 -3.27 -12.21 6.48
CA CYS A 88 -3.25 -10.77 6.74
C CYS A 88 -3.33 -9.98 5.43
N CYS A 89 -4.17 -10.46 4.49
CA CYS A 89 -4.22 -9.99 3.11
C CYS A 89 -4.82 -8.58 2.92
N GLY A 90 -5.41 -8.01 3.97
CA GLY A 90 -6.11 -6.73 3.89
C GLY A 90 -7.37 -6.79 3.03
N ALA A 91 -7.87 -5.61 2.61
CA ALA A 91 -9.01 -5.46 1.72
C ALA A 91 -8.57 -4.77 0.43
N SER A 92 -8.59 -5.49 -0.69
CA SER A 92 -8.15 -4.99 -2.00
C SER A 92 -9.30 -4.65 -2.93
N ASN A 93 -10.53 -5.04 -2.58
CA ASN A 93 -11.70 -4.76 -3.38
C ASN A 93 -12.34 -3.45 -2.89
N PRO A 94 -12.22 -2.34 -3.66
CA PRO A 94 -12.72 -1.04 -3.23
C PRO A 94 -14.25 -1.02 -3.28
N ARG A 95 -14.86 -0.24 -2.39
CA ARG A 95 -16.25 0.17 -2.57
C ARG A 95 -16.31 1.18 -3.71
N ASP A 96 -17.26 1.02 -4.59
CA ASP A 96 -17.47 1.92 -5.72
C ASP A 96 -18.85 2.58 -5.69
N ILE A 97 -18.95 3.76 -6.28
CA ILE A 97 -20.22 4.47 -6.45
C ILE A 97 -20.89 4.02 -7.75
N LYS A 98 -22.20 3.84 -7.67
CA LYS A 98 -23.02 3.58 -8.87
C LYS A 98 -23.53 4.93 -9.39
N ALA A 99 -22.82 5.49 -10.35
CA ALA A 99 -23.17 6.76 -10.98
C ALA A 99 -22.96 6.67 -12.49
N GLU A 100 -23.76 7.42 -13.24
CA GLU A 100 -23.57 7.57 -14.68
C GLU A 100 -22.19 8.19 -14.95
N GLY A 101 -21.48 7.71 -15.96
CA GLY A 101 -20.15 8.19 -16.31
C GLY A 101 -19.02 7.66 -15.42
N ARG A 102 -19.28 6.69 -14.51
CA ARG A 102 -18.22 6.11 -13.65
C ARG A 102 -17.03 5.54 -14.43
N ASP A 103 -17.28 5.08 -15.65
CA ASP A 103 -16.27 4.47 -16.55
C ASP A 103 -15.44 5.53 -17.32
N ALA A 104 -15.70 6.81 -17.12
CA ALA A 104 -14.98 7.89 -17.81
C ALA A 104 -13.48 7.88 -17.43
N LYS A 105 -12.65 8.23 -18.42
CA LYS A 105 -11.20 8.35 -18.20
C LYS A 105 -10.89 9.45 -17.17
N GLY A 106 -9.96 9.16 -16.27
CA GLY A 106 -9.52 10.10 -15.24
C GLY A 106 -10.21 9.90 -13.89
N ILE A 107 -11.07 8.90 -13.76
CA ILE A 107 -11.70 8.52 -12.49
C ILE A 107 -10.94 7.32 -11.91
N TYR A 108 -10.31 7.52 -10.76
CA TYR A 108 -9.44 6.55 -10.11
C TYR A 108 -9.90 6.27 -8.69
N PHE A 109 -9.62 5.07 -8.21
CA PHE A 109 -9.71 4.80 -6.78
C PHE A 109 -8.57 5.50 -6.03
N ALA A 110 -8.87 5.98 -4.82
CA ALA A 110 -7.93 6.71 -4.00
C ALA A 110 -6.61 5.95 -3.77
N VAL A 111 -6.70 4.65 -3.45
CA VAL A 111 -5.52 3.81 -3.20
C VAL A 111 -4.65 3.67 -4.46
N ASP A 112 -5.25 3.57 -5.65
CA ASP A 112 -4.50 3.47 -6.90
C ASP A 112 -3.72 4.76 -7.19
N PHE A 113 -4.35 5.91 -6.95
CA PHE A 113 -3.71 7.22 -7.07
C PHE A 113 -2.54 7.36 -6.08
N LEU A 114 -2.78 7.09 -4.79
CA LEU A 114 -1.77 7.18 -3.74
C LEU A 114 -0.60 6.22 -3.97
N LYS A 115 -0.90 4.96 -4.32
CA LYS A 115 0.10 3.94 -4.64
C LYS A 115 0.94 4.34 -5.85
N SER A 116 0.30 4.78 -6.93
CA SER A 116 0.96 5.21 -8.16
C SER A 116 1.95 6.35 -7.87
N THR A 117 1.53 7.37 -7.12
CA THR A 117 2.36 8.51 -6.76
C THR A 117 3.53 8.10 -5.84
N THR A 118 3.26 7.26 -4.83
CA THR A 118 4.31 6.82 -3.90
C THR A 118 5.34 5.94 -4.60
N LYS A 119 4.91 5.03 -5.49
CA LYS A 119 5.85 4.23 -6.29
C LYS A 119 6.73 5.10 -7.19
N ALA A 120 6.17 6.08 -7.86
CA ALA A 120 6.93 7.01 -8.70
C ALA A 120 7.93 7.83 -7.87
N LEU A 121 7.53 8.28 -6.68
CA LEU A 121 8.41 9.00 -5.76
C LEU A 121 9.60 8.15 -5.32
N LEU A 122 9.35 6.92 -4.90
CA LEU A 122 10.39 6.01 -4.39
C LEU A 122 11.31 5.45 -5.47
N ASN A 123 10.83 5.33 -6.70
CA ASN A 123 11.59 4.75 -7.81
C ASN A 123 12.36 5.78 -8.64
N GLY A 124 12.03 7.06 -8.55
CA GLY A 124 12.69 8.06 -9.40
C GLY A 124 12.32 9.51 -9.11
N GLY A 125 11.86 9.83 -7.88
CA GLY A 125 11.58 11.21 -7.49
C GLY A 125 10.49 11.89 -8.33
N LEU A 126 9.49 11.13 -8.80
CA LEU A 126 8.39 11.59 -9.66
C LEU A 126 8.81 11.92 -11.11
N THR A 127 9.98 11.49 -11.55
CA THR A 127 10.41 11.64 -12.94
C THR A 127 9.73 10.64 -13.89
N ASP A 128 9.21 9.54 -13.34
CA ASP A 128 8.44 8.57 -14.10
C ASP A 128 7.10 9.18 -14.56
N LYS A 129 6.90 9.24 -15.87
CA LYS A 129 5.67 9.76 -16.49
C LYS A 129 4.49 8.79 -16.43
N ASN A 130 4.70 7.57 -15.98
CA ASN A 130 3.67 6.51 -15.95
C ASN A 130 2.80 6.55 -14.68
N HIS A 131 3.03 7.49 -13.75
CA HIS A 131 2.16 7.63 -12.58
C HIS A 131 0.91 8.46 -12.88
N ILE A 132 -0.13 8.26 -12.08
CA ILE A 132 -1.36 9.06 -12.15
C ILE A 132 -1.03 10.47 -11.65
N SER A 133 -0.96 11.43 -12.59
CA SER A 133 -0.55 12.80 -12.29
C SER A 133 -1.73 13.77 -12.27
N ALA A 134 -1.81 14.55 -11.20
CA ALA A 134 -2.76 15.66 -11.05
C ALA A 134 -2.24 16.98 -11.66
N LYS A 135 -1.04 17.00 -12.24
CA LYS A 135 -0.38 18.22 -12.73
C LYS A 135 -1.19 18.95 -13.79
N GLY A 136 -1.52 20.22 -13.53
CA GLY A 136 -2.27 21.07 -14.45
C GLY A 136 -3.73 20.66 -14.65
N LYS A 137 -4.30 19.87 -13.70
CA LYS A 137 -5.67 19.37 -13.77
C LYS A 137 -6.54 19.94 -12.67
N ASN A 138 -7.82 20.09 -12.93
CA ASN A 138 -8.83 20.25 -11.90
C ASN A 138 -9.11 18.87 -11.30
N VAL A 139 -8.97 18.73 -9.98
CA VAL A 139 -9.14 17.46 -9.28
C VAL A 139 -10.34 17.55 -8.35
N MET A 140 -11.24 16.58 -8.47
CA MET A 140 -12.34 16.37 -7.52
C MET A 140 -12.04 15.14 -6.69
N VAL A 141 -12.10 15.27 -5.36
CA VAL A 141 -11.99 14.15 -4.42
C VAL A 141 -13.36 13.88 -3.83
N ILE A 142 -13.87 12.67 -4.01
CA ILE A 142 -15.15 12.23 -3.49
C ILE A 142 -14.91 11.45 -2.20
N GLY A 143 -15.27 12.05 -1.07
CA GLY A 143 -15.08 11.50 0.27
C GLY A 143 -14.25 12.42 1.18
N GLY A 144 -14.70 12.60 2.41
CA GLY A 144 -14.12 13.55 3.40
C GLY A 144 -13.31 12.89 4.52
N GLY A 145 -13.04 11.57 4.47
CA GLY A 145 -12.23 10.89 5.47
C GLY A 145 -10.72 11.05 5.25
N ASP A 146 -9.92 10.37 6.08
CA ASP A 146 -8.45 10.43 6.04
C ASP A 146 -7.87 10.13 4.66
N THR A 147 -8.40 9.12 3.96
CA THR A 147 -7.98 8.78 2.60
C THR A 147 -8.26 9.91 1.61
N GLY A 148 -9.40 10.59 1.74
CA GLY A 148 -9.72 11.77 0.94
C GLY A 148 -8.71 12.90 1.18
N ASN A 149 -8.41 13.18 2.44
CA ASN A 149 -7.39 14.16 2.85
C ASN A 149 -6.00 13.82 2.28
N ASP A 150 -5.64 12.54 2.25
CA ASP A 150 -4.39 12.07 1.66
C ASP A 150 -4.35 12.31 0.15
N CYS A 151 -5.47 12.08 -0.54
CA CYS A 151 -5.60 12.38 -1.96
C CYS A 151 -5.48 13.88 -2.23
N VAL A 152 -6.12 14.72 -1.41
CA VAL A 152 -6.00 16.19 -1.48
C VAL A 152 -4.54 16.60 -1.35
N GLY A 153 -3.89 16.21 -0.26
CA GLY A 153 -2.50 16.56 0.00
C GLY A 153 -1.53 16.04 -1.06
N THR A 154 -1.79 14.84 -1.61
CA THR A 154 -1.01 14.26 -2.69
C THR A 154 -1.24 14.99 -4.02
N SER A 155 -2.45 15.47 -4.29
CA SER A 155 -2.76 16.24 -5.50
C SER A 155 -2.10 17.62 -5.51
N VAL A 156 -2.00 18.28 -4.35
CA VAL A 156 -1.44 19.63 -4.22
C VAL A 156 0.08 19.64 -4.24
N ARG A 157 0.75 18.68 -3.60
CA ARG A 157 2.22 18.70 -3.40
C ARG A 157 3.09 18.47 -4.64
N PRO A 158 2.76 17.56 -5.55
CA PRO A 158 3.55 17.40 -6.78
C PRO A 158 3.31 18.52 -7.79
N VAL A 159 2.35 19.42 -7.51
CA VAL A 159 1.87 20.38 -8.51
C VAL A 159 1.44 21.66 -7.83
N SER A 160 2.10 22.71 -8.16
CA SER A 160 1.61 24.07 -7.97
C SER A 160 0.28 24.23 -8.74
N TYR A 161 -0.80 24.54 -8.02
CA TYR A 161 -2.15 24.87 -8.51
C TYR A 161 -3.13 23.70 -8.74
N THR A 162 -3.83 23.35 -7.68
CA THR A 162 -5.09 22.62 -7.79
C THR A 162 -6.15 23.33 -6.93
N HIS A 163 -7.25 23.74 -7.53
CA HIS A 163 -8.44 24.13 -6.77
C HIS A 163 -9.17 22.85 -6.35
N LEU A 164 -9.39 22.70 -5.05
CA LEU A 164 -10.12 21.60 -4.47
C LEU A 164 -11.52 22.05 -4.13
N THR A 165 -12.51 21.43 -4.72
CA THR A 165 -13.89 21.49 -4.26
C THR A 165 -14.19 20.16 -3.58
N LEU A 166 -14.39 20.21 -2.26
CA LEU A 166 -14.95 19.09 -1.52
C LEU A 166 -16.48 19.21 -1.62
N PRO A 167 -17.21 18.18 -2.06
CA PRO A 167 -18.65 18.16 -1.82
C PRO A 167 -18.87 18.06 -0.32
N THR A 168 -19.61 19.00 0.23
CA THR A 168 -20.13 19.00 1.61
C THR A 168 -21.21 17.93 1.77
#